data_fd58ad2c2ab5ddd59e80437b4eab36e0
#
_entry.id   fd58ad2c2ab5ddd59e80437b4eab36e0
#
_cell.length_a   1.000
_cell.length_b   1.000
_cell.length_c   1.000
_cell.angle_alpha   90.00
_cell.angle_beta   90.00
_cell.angle_gamma   90.00
#
_symmetry.space_group_name_H-M   'P 1'
#
loop_
_entity.id
_entity.type
_entity.pdbx_description
1 polymer ?
#
loop_
_entity_poly.entity_id
_entity_poly.type
_entity_poly.pdbx_seq_one_letter_code
_entity_poly.pdbx_strand_id
1 'polypeptide(L)'
;MKGVTVNILGTVYDIKYVELKDAGIDGDCDNTGHLIRVRADNTNNVANMEELQKVTLRHELIHAYLFESGLGFSWQHPEQFGHDETTVDWFARLSPKIFKTYQELGLL
;
A
#
# COMPACT_ATOMS: atom_id res chain seq x y z
N MET A 1 -14.53 -2.01 6.83
CA MET A 1 -13.64 -3.15 7.17
C MET A 1 -12.99 -2.92 8.52
N LYS A 2 -12.77 -3.99 9.24
CA LYS A 2 -12.04 -3.90 10.51
C LYS A 2 -10.53 -3.83 10.24
N GLY A 3 -9.81 -3.16 11.14
CA GLY A 3 -8.36 -3.17 11.13
C GLY A 3 -7.81 -4.56 11.42
N VAL A 4 -6.68 -4.87 10.82
CA VAL A 4 -5.98 -6.14 10.99
C VAL A 4 -4.49 -5.87 11.15
N THR A 5 -3.73 -6.88 11.51
CA THR A 5 -2.27 -6.82 11.52
C THR A 5 -1.71 -7.65 10.38
N VAL A 6 -0.52 -7.27 9.91
CA VAL A 6 0.19 -8.00 8.87
C VAL A 6 1.68 -8.00 9.18
N ASN A 7 2.34 -9.14 8.93
CA ASN A 7 3.79 -9.26 9.08
C ASN A 7 4.46 -8.88 7.76
N ILE A 8 5.29 -7.84 7.79
CA ILE A 8 6.04 -7.36 6.64
C ILE A 8 7.52 -7.64 6.90
N LEU A 9 8.00 -8.74 6.35
CA LEU A 9 9.41 -9.15 6.47
C LEU A 9 9.91 -9.18 7.93
N GLY A 10 9.05 -9.61 8.85
CA GLY A 10 9.38 -9.73 10.26
C GLY A 10 8.89 -8.57 11.14
N THR A 11 8.41 -7.50 10.55
CA THR A 11 7.86 -6.36 11.29
C THR A 11 6.34 -6.36 11.17
N VAL A 12 5.65 -6.27 12.31
CA VAL A 12 4.18 -6.28 12.33
C VAL A 12 3.67 -4.86 12.17
N TYR A 13 2.81 -4.67 11.17
CA TYR A 13 2.11 -3.42 10.91
C TYR A 13 0.64 -3.55 11.27
N ASP A 14 0.07 -2.50 11.86
CA ASP A 14 -1.38 -2.37 12.01
C ASP A 14 -1.96 -1.76 10.74
N ILE A 15 -3.11 -2.28 10.30
CA ILE A 15 -3.89 -1.71 9.21
C ILE A 15 -5.19 -1.21 9.80
N LYS A 16 -5.46 0.09 9.64
CA LYS A 16 -6.67 0.72 10.19
C LYS A 16 -7.42 1.45 9.09
N TYR A 17 -8.74 1.29 9.11
CA TYR A 17 -9.65 2.02 8.24
C TYR A 17 -10.22 3.19 9.04
N VAL A 18 -9.88 4.40 8.63
CA VAL A 18 -10.18 5.61 9.40
C VAL A 18 -10.76 6.71 8.50
N GLU A 19 -11.45 7.66 9.09
CA GLU A 19 -11.90 8.83 8.35
C GLU A 19 -10.73 9.75 8.04
N LEU A 20 -10.53 10.07 6.75
CA LEU A 20 -9.46 10.93 6.26
C LEU A 20 -9.99 12.10 5.43
N LYS A 21 -11.26 12.46 5.62
CA LYS A 21 -11.99 13.41 4.77
C LYS A 21 -11.32 14.76 4.62
N ASP A 22 -10.56 15.20 5.63
CA ASP A 22 -9.89 16.50 5.60
C ASP A 22 -8.39 16.40 5.23
N ALA A 23 -7.87 15.18 5.03
CA ALA A 23 -6.45 14.96 4.79
C ALA A 23 -6.06 15.02 3.31
N GLY A 24 -7.02 14.91 2.38
CA GLY A 24 -6.74 14.93 0.95
C GLY A 24 -5.99 13.69 0.43
N ILE A 25 -5.93 12.62 1.21
CA ILE A 25 -5.26 11.38 0.85
C ILE A 25 -6.21 10.19 1.02
N ASP A 26 -5.97 9.12 0.29
CA ASP A 26 -6.76 7.89 0.42
C ASP A 26 -6.18 6.93 1.44
N GLY A 27 -4.91 7.08 1.77
CA GLY A 27 -4.23 6.28 2.76
C GLY A 27 -2.81 6.75 2.96
N ASP A 28 -2.11 6.16 3.93
CA ASP A 28 -0.69 6.41 4.16
C ASP A 28 -0.03 5.23 4.86
N CYS A 29 1.29 5.25 4.88
CA CYS A 29 2.13 4.25 5.55
C CYS A 29 3.13 4.96 6.44
N ASP A 30 3.03 4.74 7.75
CA ASP A 30 3.99 5.24 8.72
C ASP A 30 4.95 4.10 9.08
N ASN A 31 6.19 4.16 8.58
CA ASN A 31 7.18 3.12 8.81
C ASN A 31 7.78 3.17 10.21
N THR A 32 7.69 4.28 10.92
CA THR A 32 8.18 4.38 12.30
C THR A 32 7.17 3.89 13.32
N GLY A 33 5.89 4.17 13.07
CA GLY A 33 4.79 3.70 13.92
C GLY A 33 4.26 2.33 13.51
N HIS A 34 4.73 1.78 12.39
CA HIS A 34 4.26 0.50 11.82
C HIS A 34 2.74 0.50 11.65
N LEU A 35 2.24 1.55 10.99
CA LEU A 35 0.81 1.76 10.83
C LEU A 35 0.49 2.09 9.37
N ILE A 36 -0.46 1.36 8.81
CA ILE A 36 -1.06 1.67 7.52
C ILE A 36 -2.49 2.15 7.77
N ARG A 37 -2.85 3.30 7.20
CA ARG A 37 -4.21 3.81 7.26
C ARG A 37 -4.83 3.81 5.88
N VAL A 38 -6.09 3.42 5.82
CA VAL A 38 -6.89 3.42 4.60
C VAL A 38 -8.15 4.24 4.87
N ARG A 39 -8.53 5.09 3.92
CA ARG A 39 -9.72 5.93 4.06
C ARG A 39 -10.98 5.09 4.19
N ALA A 40 -11.75 5.32 5.25
CA ALA A 40 -13.04 4.68 5.46
C ALA A 40 -14.21 5.51 4.94
N ASP A 41 -14.08 6.84 4.89
CA ASP A 41 -15.14 7.73 4.46
C ASP A 41 -15.18 7.84 2.93
N ASN A 42 -16.36 8.12 2.38
CA ASN A 42 -16.53 8.36 0.95
C ASN A 42 -16.91 9.83 0.70
N THR A 43 -16.15 10.74 1.27
CA THR A 43 -16.37 12.19 1.14
C THR A 43 -16.24 12.65 -0.31
N ASN A 44 -15.39 12.00 -1.10
CA ASN A 44 -15.17 12.36 -2.51
C ASN A 44 -16.18 11.72 -3.47
N ASN A 45 -17.19 11.04 -2.94
CA ASN A 45 -18.26 10.42 -3.73
C ASN A 45 -17.74 9.46 -4.80
N VAL A 46 -16.87 8.56 -4.41
CA VAL A 46 -16.30 7.55 -5.28
C VAL A 46 -17.34 6.47 -5.56
N ALA A 47 -17.50 6.08 -6.83
CA ALA A 47 -18.51 5.13 -7.23
C ALA A 47 -18.28 3.72 -6.68
N ASN A 48 -17.03 3.30 -6.56
CA ASN A 48 -16.67 1.98 -6.01
C ASN A 48 -15.61 2.14 -4.93
N MET A 49 -16.08 2.43 -3.73
CA MET A 49 -15.20 2.67 -2.59
C MET A 49 -14.44 1.42 -2.16
N GLU A 50 -15.05 0.25 -2.27
CA GLU A 50 -14.39 -1.01 -1.95
C GLU A 50 -13.17 -1.24 -2.84
N GLU A 51 -13.30 -1.00 -4.14
CA GLU A 51 -12.18 -1.14 -5.07
C GLU A 51 -11.07 -0.12 -4.76
N LEU A 52 -11.43 1.12 -4.48
CA LEU A 52 -10.46 2.14 -4.09
C LEU A 52 -9.69 1.72 -2.84
N GLN A 53 -10.37 1.18 -1.83
CA GLN A 53 -9.73 0.73 -0.61
C GLN A 53 -8.75 -0.42 -0.87
N LYS A 54 -9.10 -1.35 -1.76
CA LYS A 54 -8.20 -2.47 -2.12
C LYS A 54 -6.94 -1.96 -2.82
N VAL A 55 -7.10 -1.06 -3.79
CA VAL A 55 -5.94 -0.46 -4.49
C VAL A 55 -5.07 0.30 -3.49
N THR A 56 -5.69 1.10 -2.63
CA THR A 56 -4.98 1.90 -1.63
C THR A 56 -4.19 1.01 -0.68
N LEU A 57 -4.81 -0.06 -0.19
CA LEU A 57 -4.10 -0.96 0.72
C LEU A 57 -2.91 -1.61 0.04
N ARG A 58 -3.06 -2.08 -1.21
CA ARG A 58 -1.92 -2.63 -1.97
C ARG A 58 -0.82 -1.58 -2.13
N HIS A 59 -1.17 -0.33 -2.43
CA HIS A 59 -0.23 0.77 -2.57
C HIS A 59 0.59 0.98 -1.28
N GLU A 60 -0.09 1.06 -0.14
CA GLU A 60 0.60 1.29 1.14
C GLU A 60 1.41 0.07 1.59
N LEU A 61 0.94 -1.14 1.29
CA LEU A 61 1.72 -2.36 1.55
C LEU A 61 3.04 -2.38 0.76
N ILE A 62 3.03 -1.91 -0.48
CA ILE A 62 4.27 -1.80 -1.27
C ILE A 62 5.26 -0.86 -0.59
N HIS A 63 4.80 0.30 -0.10
CA HIS A 63 5.66 1.19 0.67
C HIS A 63 6.23 0.50 1.91
N ALA A 64 5.41 -0.24 2.64
CA ALA A 64 5.86 -0.98 3.82
C ALA A 64 6.96 -1.99 3.46
N TYR A 65 6.76 -2.76 2.40
CA TYR A 65 7.79 -3.71 1.93
C TYR A 65 9.07 -3.00 1.52
N LEU A 66 8.97 -1.86 0.85
CA LEU A 66 10.15 -1.10 0.45
C LEU A 66 10.91 -0.59 1.68
N PHE A 67 10.23 -0.08 2.69
CA PHE A 67 10.87 0.34 3.94
C PHE A 67 11.54 -0.82 4.64
N GLU A 68 10.83 -1.94 4.83
CA GLU A 68 11.35 -3.09 5.59
C GLU A 68 12.46 -3.84 4.84
N SER A 69 12.50 -3.74 3.52
CA SER A 69 13.60 -4.33 2.72
C SER A 69 14.84 -3.43 2.64
N GLY A 70 14.76 -2.21 3.16
CA GLY A 70 15.86 -1.25 3.15
C GLY A 70 15.95 -0.38 1.91
N LEU A 71 15.12 -0.61 0.89
CA LEU A 71 15.18 0.17 -0.35
C LEU A 71 14.77 1.63 -0.15
N GLY A 72 13.91 1.91 0.81
CA GLY A 72 13.49 3.26 1.13
C GLY A 72 14.59 4.13 1.75
N PHE A 73 15.71 3.52 2.17
CA PHE A 73 16.82 4.20 2.81
C PHE A 73 18.12 4.08 2.03
N SER A 74 18.04 3.85 0.71
CA SER A 74 19.23 3.70 -0.13
C SER A 74 20.01 5.00 -0.18
N TRP A 75 21.29 4.94 0.18
CA TRP A 75 22.21 6.08 0.10
C TRP A 75 22.44 6.57 -1.33
N GLN A 76 22.40 5.66 -2.31
CA GLN A 76 22.64 5.97 -3.70
C GLN A 76 21.42 6.63 -4.38
N HIS A 77 20.23 6.35 -3.86
CA HIS A 77 18.98 6.84 -4.42
C HIS A 77 18.06 7.31 -3.29
N PRO A 78 18.47 8.33 -2.51
CA PRO A 78 17.78 8.67 -1.26
C PRO A 78 16.38 9.25 -1.45
N GLU A 79 16.07 9.80 -2.63
CA GLU A 79 14.84 10.54 -2.81
C GLU A 79 13.74 9.77 -3.50
N GLN A 80 14.08 8.86 -4.41
CA GLN A 80 13.07 8.29 -5.31
C GLN A 80 13.15 6.78 -5.48
N PHE A 81 14.25 6.16 -5.12
CA PHE A 81 14.42 4.75 -5.42
C PHE A 81 13.40 3.89 -4.67
N GLY A 82 12.57 3.19 -5.43
CA GLY A 82 11.57 2.28 -4.90
C GLY A 82 10.27 2.95 -4.47
N HIS A 83 10.31 4.23 -4.11
CA HIS A 83 9.12 4.95 -3.60
C HIS A 83 8.54 5.96 -4.58
N ASP A 84 8.91 5.90 -5.86
CA ASP A 84 8.24 6.68 -6.87
C ASP A 84 6.74 6.34 -6.89
N GLU A 85 5.90 7.34 -6.63
CA GLU A 85 4.47 7.13 -6.47
C GLU A 85 3.80 6.56 -7.73
N THR A 86 4.28 6.94 -8.90
CA THR A 86 3.76 6.40 -10.15
C THR A 86 4.03 4.90 -10.26
N THR A 87 5.25 4.47 -9.96
CA THR A 87 5.63 3.05 -10.01
C THR A 87 4.90 2.24 -8.94
N VAL A 88 4.83 2.77 -7.71
CA VAL A 88 4.12 2.11 -6.61
C VAL A 88 2.65 1.93 -6.96
N ASP A 89 2.00 2.97 -7.46
CA ASP A 89 0.59 2.90 -7.83
C ASP A 89 0.35 1.94 -9.00
N TRP A 90 1.23 1.98 -10.02
CA TRP A 90 1.15 1.05 -11.15
C TRP A 90 1.17 -0.40 -10.65
N PHE A 91 2.11 -0.75 -9.79
CA PHE A 91 2.21 -2.11 -9.27
C PHE A 91 1.04 -2.47 -8.37
N ALA A 92 0.57 -1.53 -7.56
CA ALA A 92 -0.60 -1.75 -6.70
C ALA A 92 -1.85 -2.10 -7.54
N ARG A 93 -1.99 -1.49 -8.69
CA ARG A 93 -3.14 -1.76 -9.59
C ARG A 93 -2.97 -3.02 -10.40
N LEU A 94 -1.76 -3.26 -10.91
CA LEU A 94 -1.50 -4.35 -11.85
C LEU A 94 -1.10 -5.68 -11.20
N SER A 95 -0.62 -5.66 -9.95
CA SER A 95 -0.10 -6.88 -9.32
C SER A 95 -1.10 -8.05 -9.30
N PRO A 96 -2.40 -7.87 -9.05
CA PRO A 96 -3.32 -9.01 -9.12
C PRO A 96 -3.34 -9.69 -10.49
N LYS A 97 -3.23 -8.91 -11.57
CA LYS A 97 -3.20 -9.46 -12.93
C LYS A 97 -1.87 -10.14 -13.23
N ILE A 98 -0.77 -9.57 -12.75
CA ILE A 98 0.56 -10.14 -12.89
C ILE A 98 0.62 -11.50 -12.19
N PHE A 99 0.15 -11.56 -10.94
CA PHE A 99 0.15 -12.81 -10.18
C PHE A 99 -0.75 -13.87 -10.79
N LYS A 100 -1.89 -13.48 -11.34
CA LYS A 100 -2.74 -14.41 -12.07
C LYS A 100 -2.01 -15.03 -13.26
N THR A 101 -1.28 -14.23 -14.01
CA THR A 101 -0.45 -14.71 -15.13
C THR A 101 0.61 -15.68 -14.62
N TYR A 102 1.27 -15.36 -13.51
CA TYR A 102 2.24 -16.26 -12.90
C TYR A 102 1.62 -17.62 -12.53
N GLN A 103 0.42 -17.60 -11.95
CA GLN A 103 -0.29 -18.83 -11.63
C GLN A 103 -0.61 -19.66 -12.87
N GLU A 104 -1.11 -19.02 -13.92
CA GLU A 104 -1.47 -19.69 -15.17
C GLU A 104 -0.26 -20.35 -15.83
N LEU A 105 0.92 -19.78 -15.64
CA LEU A 105 2.16 -20.30 -16.21
C LEU A 105 2.92 -21.23 -15.26
N GLY A 106 2.38 -21.51 -14.08
CA GLY A 106 3.02 -22.38 -13.10
C GLY A 106 4.28 -21.78 -12.47
N LEU A 107 4.35 -20.47 -12.31
CA LEU A 107 5.53 -19.75 -11.83
C LEU A 107 5.45 -19.36 -10.35
N LEU A 108 4.37 -19.69 -9.68
CA LEU A 108 4.21 -19.41 -8.25
C LEU A 108 4.43 -20.66 -7.40
#